data_c9b0e047f79af5ad077c53ad6606bef7
#
_entry.id   c9b0e047f79af5ad077c53ad6606bef7
#
_cell.length_a   1.000
_cell.length_b   1.000
_cell.length_c   1.000
_cell.angle_alpha   90.00
_cell.angle_beta   90.00
_cell.angle_gamma   90.00
#
_symmetry.space_group_name_H-M   'P 1'
#
loop_
_entity.id
_entity.type
_entity.pdbx_description
1 polymer ?
#
loop_
_entity_poly.entity_id
_entity_poly.type
_entity_poly.pdbx_seq_one_letter_code
_entity_poly.pdbx_strand_id
1 'polypeptide(L)'
;SMSNLCQEITLPTTPIKGIDDPDGEIALCILSAINVGAIGNLNELETLCDLSVRALDEIIELQDYPVKAAEVSTKSRRSLGIGYIGLAHYLAKNGVKYSDPKAWELVDRLSEAFQYYLLRASCDIAEEKGKCSAFDRTKYADGLLPIDHYKKEVDEIVVHKQRMAWETLRKDILKYGLRHSTLSAQMPSESSSVVSNETNGIEPPRALLSIKKSKKGPLKQIVPGFPNLKNAYTLLWDMGSNEGYIKIVSVMQKYFDQAISGNWSYNPLQFENNEVPLSVMAQDMLMAYKYGWKTSYYQNTYDFKGEEEDVQPSGIDAPVIGNKSHVNGEYVNGESQVNGEHINGETKVEEQLQDLEDGECEACTI
;
A
#
# COMPACT_ATOMS: atom_id res chain seq x y z
N SER A 1 13.42 -16.57 9.65
CA SER A 1 12.52 -15.47 9.27
C SER A 1 11.85 -15.79 7.95
N MET A 2 10.62 -15.37 7.79
CA MET A 2 9.84 -15.52 6.57
C MET A 2 9.16 -14.20 6.24
N SER A 3 8.98 -13.91 4.95
CA SER A 3 8.14 -12.80 4.52
C SER A 3 6.67 -13.21 4.45
N ASN A 4 5.77 -12.23 4.54
CA ASN A 4 4.36 -12.43 4.17
C ASN A 4 4.21 -12.54 2.64
N LEU A 5 2.99 -12.82 2.17
CA LEU A 5 2.65 -12.97 0.77
C LEU A 5 3.07 -11.74 -0.06
N CYS A 6 2.74 -10.55 0.39
CA CYS A 6 3.01 -9.30 -0.33
C CYS A 6 4.42 -8.72 -0.08
N GLN A 7 5.26 -9.42 0.68
CA GLN A 7 6.70 -9.18 0.88
C GLN A 7 7.10 -7.90 1.62
N GLU A 8 6.15 -7.10 2.13
CA GLU A 8 6.46 -5.90 2.90
C GLU A 8 6.92 -6.20 4.33
N ILE A 9 6.67 -7.41 4.83
CA ILE A 9 6.94 -7.78 6.22
C ILE A 9 7.83 -9.01 6.28
N THR A 10 8.94 -8.91 7.03
CA THR A 10 9.82 -10.03 7.33
C THR A 10 10.01 -10.11 8.84
N LEU A 11 9.43 -11.14 9.45
CA LEU A 11 9.45 -11.35 10.89
C LEU A 11 10.18 -12.64 11.28
N PRO A 12 10.78 -12.68 12.48
CA PRO A 12 11.35 -13.90 13.02
C PRO A 12 10.29 -14.98 13.23
N THR A 13 10.65 -16.22 12.95
CA THR A 13 9.84 -17.41 13.21
C THR A 13 10.66 -18.46 13.93
N THR A 14 10.00 -19.34 14.69
CA THR A 14 10.61 -20.52 15.33
C THR A 14 9.86 -21.76 14.85
N PRO A 15 10.57 -22.82 14.38
CA PRO A 15 9.92 -24.05 13.94
C PRO A 15 8.99 -24.62 15.00
N ILE A 16 7.82 -25.08 14.57
CA ILE A 16 6.84 -25.74 15.44
C ILE A 16 7.00 -27.27 15.40
N LYS A 17 6.85 -27.93 16.54
CA LYS A 17 6.82 -29.40 16.65
C LYS A 17 5.42 -29.97 16.48
N GLY A 18 4.40 -29.14 16.66
CA GLY A 18 2.99 -29.46 16.54
C GLY A 18 2.13 -28.21 16.66
N ILE A 19 0.83 -28.36 16.47
CA ILE A 19 -0.14 -27.23 16.47
C ILE A 19 -0.17 -26.48 17.81
N ASP A 20 0.00 -27.20 18.91
CA ASP A 20 -0.05 -26.67 20.27
C ASP A 20 1.33 -26.40 20.87
N ASP A 21 2.37 -26.33 20.05
CA ASP A 21 3.75 -26.10 20.52
C ASP A 21 3.87 -24.71 21.17
N PRO A 22 4.16 -24.65 22.50
CA PRO A 22 4.26 -23.39 23.22
C PRO A 22 5.58 -22.65 22.94
N ASP A 23 6.58 -23.32 22.36
CA ASP A 23 7.91 -22.79 22.10
C ASP A 23 8.08 -22.33 20.64
N GLY A 24 7.14 -22.70 19.77
CA GLY A 24 7.11 -22.31 18.37
C GLY A 24 6.65 -20.87 18.18
N GLU A 25 7.07 -20.24 17.07
CA GLU A 25 6.59 -18.90 16.69
C GLU A 25 6.13 -18.90 15.23
N ILE A 26 4.83 -18.68 15.01
CA ILE A 26 4.26 -18.32 13.70
C ILE A 26 4.04 -16.81 13.71
N ALA A 27 4.75 -16.10 12.85
CA ALA A 27 4.69 -14.66 12.81
C ALA A 27 3.37 -14.17 12.21
N LEU A 28 2.69 -13.29 12.93
CA LEU A 28 1.56 -12.51 12.43
C LEU A 28 1.91 -11.03 12.51
N CYS A 29 1.41 -10.24 11.56
CA CYS A 29 1.48 -8.80 11.58
C CYS A 29 0.09 -8.21 11.42
N ILE A 30 -0.28 -7.31 12.31
CA ILE A 30 -1.57 -6.64 12.29
C ILE A 30 -1.43 -5.37 11.46
N LEU A 31 -2.28 -5.22 10.44
CA LEU A 31 -2.14 -4.20 9.41
C LEU A 31 -3.17 -3.07 9.59
N SER A 32 -2.75 -1.86 9.25
CA SER A 32 -3.62 -0.69 9.08
C SER A 32 -3.02 0.26 8.05
N ALA A 33 -3.85 1.15 7.50
CA ALA A 33 -3.40 2.20 6.59
C ALA A 33 -4.04 3.54 6.96
N ILE A 34 -3.21 4.59 7.06
CA ILE A 34 -3.66 5.97 7.28
C ILE A 34 -3.94 6.62 5.93
N ASN A 35 -5.09 7.25 5.77
CA ASN A 35 -5.43 8.00 4.56
C ASN A 35 -4.72 9.35 4.53
N VAL A 36 -3.52 9.40 3.92
CA VAL A 36 -2.75 10.65 3.80
C VAL A 36 -3.32 11.59 2.74
N GLY A 37 -4.12 11.09 1.79
CA GLY A 37 -4.84 11.93 0.83
C GLY A 37 -5.87 12.85 1.52
N ALA A 38 -6.43 12.44 2.64
CA ALA A 38 -7.45 13.19 3.37
C ALA A 38 -6.88 14.23 4.36
N ILE A 39 -5.61 14.11 4.79
CA ILE A 39 -5.04 15.06 5.78
C ILE A 39 -4.95 16.46 5.21
N GLY A 40 -5.20 17.46 6.06
CA GLY A 40 -5.02 18.88 5.75
C GLY A 40 -3.59 19.37 6.01
N ASN A 41 -2.93 18.82 7.04
CA ASN A 41 -1.55 19.13 7.39
C ASN A 41 -0.88 17.96 8.13
N LEU A 42 0.45 17.96 8.20
CA LEU A 42 1.22 16.85 8.79
C LEU A 42 1.03 16.70 10.31
N ASN A 43 0.57 17.72 11.03
CA ASN A 43 0.35 17.61 12.49
C ASN A 43 -0.81 16.67 12.83
N GLU A 44 -1.75 16.46 11.89
CA GLU A 44 -2.84 15.49 12.08
C GLU A 44 -2.32 14.05 12.21
N LEU A 45 -1.12 13.75 11.68
CA LEU A 45 -0.50 12.45 11.81
C LEU A 45 -0.23 12.05 13.27
N GLU A 46 0.02 13.00 14.17
CA GLU A 46 0.21 12.70 15.58
C GLU A 46 -0.99 11.95 16.15
N THR A 47 -2.18 12.50 15.98
CA THR A 47 -3.41 11.85 16.46
C THR A 47 -3.75 10.58 15.68
N LEU A 48 -3.60 10.60 14.35
CA LEU A 48 -3.95 9.46 13.51
C LEU A 48 -3.03 8.25 13.77
N CYS A 49 -1.74 8.48 13.96
CA CYS A 49 -0.79 7.43 14.31
C CYS A 49 -1.07 6.87 15.70
N ASP A 50 -1.32 7.72 16.70
CA ASP A 50 -1.66 7.28 18.05
C ASP A 50 -2.92 6.42 18.07
N LEU A 51 -3.99 6.88 17.43
CA LEU A 51 -5.25 6.13 17.33
C LEU A 51 -5.04 4.78 16.60
N SER A 52 -4.27 4.77 15.51
CA SER A 52 -4.02 3.54 14.74
C SER A 52 -3.23 2.52 15.56
N VAL A 53 -2.15 2.96 16.23
CA VAL A 53 -1.32 2.07 17.07
C VAL A 53 -2.13 1.52 18.24
N ARG A 54 -2.91 2.35 18.93
CA ARG A 54 -3.77 1.92 20.05
C ARG A 54 -4.85 0.95 19.60
N ALA A 55 -5.53 1.22 18.49
CA ALA A 55 -6.56 0.33 17.96
C ALA A 55 -5.99 -1.05 17.62
N LEU A 56 -4.82 -1.11 16.99
CA LEU A 56 -4.17 -2.37 16.65
C LEU A 56 -3.60 -3.09 17.89
N ASP A 57 -3.12 -2.37 18.92
CA ASP A 57 -2.71 -2.96 20.20
C ASP A 57 -3.87 -3.68 20.88
N GLU A 58 -5.07 -3.09 20.86
CA GLU A 58 -6.28 -3.74 21.41
C GLU A 58 -6.72 -4.95 20.57
N ILE A 59 -6.63 -4.90 19.24
CA ILE A 59 -6.95 -6.03 18.36
C ILE A 59 -6.07 -7.25 18.71
N ILE A 60 -4.78 -7.04 19.03
CA ILE A 60 -3.88 -8.12 19.45
C ILE A 60 -4.41 -8.87 20.69
N GLU A 61 -5.05 -8.16 21.60
CA GLU A 61 -5.63 -8.79 22.81
C GLU A 61 -6.99 -9.43 22.56
N LEU A 62 -7.80 -8.83 21.67
CA LEU A 62 -9.20 -9.23 21.48
C LEU A 62 -9.40 -10.37 20.49
N GLN A 63 -8.46 -10.56 19.54
CA GLN A 63 -8.62 -11.59 18.51
C GLN A 63 -8.39 -13.00 19.05
N ASP A 64 -9.07 -13.97 18.47
CA ASP A 64 -8.85 -15.39 18.73
C ASP A 64 -7.67 -15.91 17.90
N TYR A 65 -6.86 -16.76 18.52
CA TYR A 65 -5.71 -17.40 17.88
C TYR A 65 -5.97 -18.90 17.71
N PRO A 66 -6.18 -19.38 16.48
CA PRO A 66 -6.47 -20.80 16.23
C PRO A 66 -5.25 -21.71 16.48
N VAL A 67 -4.04 -21.13 16.51
CA VAL A 67 -2.79 -21.87 16.68
C VAL A 67 -1.97 -21.21 17.80
N LYS A 68 -1.53 -22.01 18.77
CA LYS A 68 -0.80 -21.50 19.96
C LYS A 68 0.49 -20.75 19.60
N ALA A 69 1.24 -21.25 18.62
CA ALA A 69 2.48 -20.60 18.16
C ALA A 69 2.24 -19.21 17.56
N ALA A 70 1.06 -18.98 16.96
CA ALA A 70 0.68 -17.65 16.46
C ALA A 70 0.36 -16.68 17.61
N GLU A 71 -0.37 -17.14 18.64
CA GLU A 71 -0.64 -16.36 19.84
C GLU A 71 0.66 -15.95 20.55
N VAL A 72 1.56 -16.92 20.78
CA VAL A 72 2.86 -16.69 21.44
C VAL A 72 3.68 -15.63 20.70
N SER A 73 3.83 -15.79 19.38
CA SER A 73 4.55 -14.84 18.55
C SER A 73 3.92 -13.46 18.60
N THR A 74 2.61 -13.38 18.37
CA THR A 74 1.90 -12.10 18.27
C THR A 74 1.90 -11.35 19.60
N LYS A 75 1.56 -11.98 20.70
CA LYS A 75 1.54 -11.34 22.01
C LYS A 75 2.93 -10.96 22.55
N SER A 76 3.97 -11.73 22.19
CA SER A 76 5.33 -11.42 22.59
C SER A 76 5.97 -10.29 21.81
N ARG A 77 5.68 -10.20 20.50
CA ARG A 77 6.30 -9.23 19.58
C ARG A 77 5.42 -8.03 19.32
N ARG A 78 4.10 -8.20 19.34
CA ARG A 78 3.10 -7.16 19.03
C ARG A 78 3.42 -6.45 17.73
N SER A 79 3.72 -7.22 16.68
CA SER A 79 4.19 -6.69 15.40
C SER A 79 3.07 -6.00 14.64
N LEU A 80 3.25 -4.73 14.30
CA LEU A 80 2.33 -3.93 13.49
C LEU A 80 2.97 -3.64 12.13
N GLY A 81 2.11 -3.52 11.12
CA GLY A 81 2.47 -3.04 9.79
C GLY A 81 1.52 -1.91 9.38
N ILE A 82 1.85 -0.68 9.74
CA ILE A 82 1.05 0.50 9.42
C ILE A 82 1.66 1.18 8.21
N GLY A 83 0.86 1.34 7.15
CA GLY A 83 1.22 2.06 5.94
C GLY A 83 0.29 3.24 5.70
N TYR A 84 0.21 3.70 4.46
CA TYR A 84 -0.77 4.71 4.08
C TYR A 84 -1.40 4.46 2.71
N ILE A 85 -2.58 5.02 2.51
CA ILE A 85 -3.30 5.10 1.24
C ILE A 85 -3.40 6.55 0.83
N GLY A 86 -3.70 6.80 -0.44
CA GLY A 86 -3.96 8.15 -0.91
C GLY A 86 -2.73 8.97 -1.24
N LEU A 87 -1.55 8.33 -1.47
CA LEU A 87 -0.35 9.10 -1.80
C LEU A 87 -0.51 9.88 -3.12
N ALA A 88 -1.10 9.27 -4.14
CA ALA A 88 -1.34 9.97 -5.41
C ALA A 88 -2.26 11.19 -5.23
N HIS A 89 -3.30 11.08 -4.40
CA HIS A 89 -4.16 12.20 -4.04
C HIS A 89 -3.40 13.28 -3.26
N TYR A 90 -2.58 12.88 -2.29
CA TYR A 90 -1.73 13.81 -1.54
C TYR A 90 -0.80 14.62 -2.45
N LEU A 91 -0.15 13.96 -3.42
CA LEU A 91 0.71 14.63 -4.40
C LEU A 91 -0.10 15.54 -5.32
N ALA A 92 -1.24 15.08 -5.85
CA ALA A 92 -2.12 15.87 -6.70
C ALA A 92 -2.63 17.14 -6.00
N LYS A 93 -3.03 17.07 -4.72
CA LYS A 93 -3.42 18.23 -3.89
C LYS A 93 -2.28 19.25 -3.76
N ASN A 94 -1.03 18.80 -3.74
CA ASN A 94 0.14 19.65 -3.67
C ASN A 94 0.65 20.10 -5.05
N GLY A 95 -0.05 19.73 -6.14
CA GLY A 95 0.28 20.14 -7.50
C GLY A 95 1.61 19.59 -8.02
N VAL A 96 2.00 18.40 -7.58
CA VAL A 96 3.26 17.76 -7.99
C VAL A 96 3.03 16.36 -8.54
N LYS A 97 3.89 15.96 -9.49
CA LYS A 97 3.90 14.63 -10.11
C LYS A 97 4.93 13.72 -9.43
N TYR A 98 4.81 12.41 -9.62
CA TYR A 98 5.79 11.45 -9.08
C TYR A 98 7.22 11.70 -9.54
N SER A 99 7.41 12.26 -10.74
CA SER A 99 8.71 12.60 -11.29
C SER A 99 9.33 13.89 -10.75
N ASP A 100 8.57 14.67 -9.98
CA ASP A 100 9.02 16.00 -9.53
C ASP A 100 9.90 15.89 -8.28
N PRO A 101 11.07 16.54 -8.23
CA PRO A 101 11.90 16.58 -7.02
C PRO A 101 11.15 17.10 -5.79
N LYS A 102 10.21 18.03 -5.98
CA LYS A 102 9.37 18.54 -4.90
C LYS A 102 8.44 17.46 -4.31
N ALA A 103 8.01 16.48 -5.12
CA ALA A 103 7.24 15.34 -4.61
C ALA A 103 8.10 14.48 -3.68
N TRP A 104 9.35 14.24 -4.03
CA TRP A 104 10.28 13.47 -3.20
C TRP A 104 10.53 14.16 -1.86
N GLU A 105 10.70 15.50 -1.84
CA GLU A 105 10.81 16.29 -0.61
C GLU A 105 9.54 16.24 0.26
N LEU A 106 8.35 16.27 -0.35
CA LEU A 106 7.09 16.15 0.35
C LEU A 106 6.93 14.77 0.98
N VAL A 107 7.31 13.71 0.26
CA VAL A 107 7.26 12.35 0.77
C VAL A 107 8.30 12.12 1.86
N ASP A 108 9.48 12.72 1.78
CA ASP A 108 10.49 12.71 2.84
C ASP A 108 9.93 13.28 4.16
N ARG A 109 9.27 14.45 4.09
CA ARG A 109 8.63 15.07 5.26
C ARG A 109 7.47 14.23 5.81
N LEU A 110 6.63 13.72 4.92
CA LEU A 110 5.49 12.88 5.28
C LEU A 110 5.95 11.61 6.00
N SER A 111 6.94 10.91 5.42
CA SER A 111 7.42 9.64 5.95
C SER A 111 8.21 9.81 7.25
N GLU A 112 8.97 10.91 7.39
CA GLU A 112 9.65 11.26 8.64
C GLU A 112 8.65 11.46 9.78
N ALA A 113 7.63 12.30 9.57
CA ALA A 113 6.61 12.57 10.58
C ALA A 113 5.81 11.30 10.92
N PHE A 114 5.42 10.54 9.90
CA PHE A 114 4.69 9.29 10.05
C PHE A 114 5.43 8.30 10.95
N GLN A 115 6.68 7.97 10.65
CA GLN A 115 7.46 7.03 11.44
C GLN A 115 7.74 7.54 12.85
N TYR A 116 8.03 8.82 12.97
CA TYR A 116 8.25 9.46 14.27
C TYR A 116 7.02 9.30 15.19
N TYR A 117 5.82 9.62 14.68
CA TYR A 117 4.60 9.54 15.47
C TYR A 117 4.17 8.09 15.76
N LEU A 118 4.43 7.14 14.87
CA LEU A 118 4.20 5.71 15.17
C LEU A 118 5.10 5.24 16.32
N LEU A 119 6.39 5.58 16.30
CA LEU A 119 7.32 5.23 17.37
C LEU A 119 6.96 5.96 18.67
N ARG A 120 6.54 7.21 18.60
CA ARG A 120 6.10 7.98 19.77
C ARG A 120 4.89 7.31 20.43
N ALA A 121 3.85 7.00 19.66
CA ALA A 121 2.66 6.32 20.14
C ALA A 121 2.99 4.96 20.80
N SER A 122 3.85 4.17 20.18
CA SER A 122 4.27 2.89 20.74
C SER A 122 5.07 3.04 22.04
N CYS A 123 5.88 4.08 22.15
CA CYS A 123 6.63 4.41 23.36
C CYS A 123 5.69 4.87 24.50
N ASP A 124 4.70 5.71 24.20
CA ASP A 124 3.71 6.17 25.16
C ASP A 124 2.87 5.00 25.69
N ILE A 125 2.44 4.10 24.83
CA ILE A 125 1.75 2.86 25.24
C ILE A 125 2.66 1.96 26.07
N ALA A 126 3.98 1.92 25.77
CA ALA A 126 4.93 1.17 26.59
C ALA A 126 5.09 1.75 27.99
N GLU A 127 5.06 3.10 28.14
CA GLU A 127 5.03 3.74 29.46
C GLU A 127 3.74 3.42 30.22
N GLU A 128 2.59 3.35 29.53
CA GLU A 128 1.26 3.06 30.14
C GLU A 128 1.07 1.58 30.50
N LYS A 129 1.43 0.66 29.59
CA LYS A 129 1.08 -0.76 29.65
C LYS A 129 2.28 -1.71 29.71
N GLY A 130 3.50 -1.18 29.62
CA GLY A 130 4.75 -1.95 29.54
C GLY A 130 5.16 -2.27 28.10
N LYS A 131 6.48 -2.39 27.89
CA LYS A 131 7.08 -2.78 26.61
C LYS A 131 6.71 -4.21 26.22
N CYS A 132 6.77 -4.55 24.92
CA CYS A 132 6.58 -5.93 24.50
C CYS A 132 7.73 -6.81 25.02
N SER A 133 7.44 -8.09 25.32
CA SER A 133 8.44 -9.01 25.86
C SER A 133 9.60 -9.31 24.89
N ALA A 134 9.39 -9.07 23.60
CA ALA A 134 10.42 -9.22 22.58
C ALA A 134 11.28 -7.94 22.37
N PHE A 135 11.01 -6.85 23.08
CA PHE A 135 11.69 -5.56 22.90
C PHE A 135 13.23 -5.71 22.94
N ASP A 136 13.76 -6.40 23.92
CA ASP A 136 15.20 -6.57 24.13
C ASP A 136 15.89 -7.36 23.00
N ARG A 137 15.11 -7.92 22.06
CA ARG A 137 15.60 -8.59 20.84
C ARG A 137 15.50 -7.71 19.58
N THR A 138 15.13 -6.44 19.74
CA THR A 138 15.00 -5.48 18.64
C THR A 138 16.19 -4.52 18.61
N LYS A 139 16.45 -3.90 17.46
CA LYS A 139 17.43 -2.82 17.34
C LYS A 139 17.06 -1.57 18.16
N TYR A 140 15.79 -1.41 18.46
CA TYR A 140 15.29 -0.31 19.29
C TYR A 140 15.81 -0.38 20.74
N ALA A 141 16.07 -1.58 21.25
CA ALA A 141 16.69 -1.76 22.56
C ALA A 141 18.14 -1.24 22.61
N ASP A 142 18.83 -1.25 21.48
CA ASP A 142 20.16 -0.65 21.32
C ASP A 142 20.09 0.85 20.98
N GLY A 143 18.90 1.44 20.98
CA GLY A 143 18.66 2.83 20.60
C GLY A 143 18.81 3.10 19.11
N LEU A 144 18.82 2.08 18.25
CA LEU A 144 18.95 2.25 16.81
C LEU A 144 17.56 2.44 16.18
N LEU A 145 17.38 3.58 15.52
CA LEU A 145 16.16 3.97 14.81
C LEU A 145 16.34 3.80 13.29
N PRO A 146 15.27 3.74 12.48
CA PRO A 146 15.40 3.64 11.03
C PRO A 146 16.32 4.69 10.41
N ILE A 147 16.31 5.91 10.93
CA ILE A 147 17.16 7.03 10.49
C ILE A 147 18.67 6.79 10.66
N ASP A 148 19.08 5.80 11.46
CA ASP A 148 20.49 5.52 11.74
C ASP A 148 21.11 4.54 10.73
N HIS A 149 20.30 3.68 10.11
CA HIS A 149 20.80 2.54 9.32
C HIS A 149 20.13 2.36 7.95
N TYR A 150 19.55 3.41 7.40
CA TYR A 150 19.06 3.41 6.02
C TYR A 150 20.22 3.47 5.01
N LYS A 151 19.93 3.16 3.75
CA LYS A 151 20.90 3.24 2.64
C LYS A 151 21.19 4.70 2.31
N LYS A 152 22.42 5.15 2.55
CA LYS A 152 22.81 6.58 2.51
C LYS A 152 22.76 7.19 1.11
N GLU A 153 22.84 6.37 0.06
CA GLU A 153 22.72 6.82 -1.32
C GLU A 153 21.36 7.48 -1.61
N VAL A 154 20.32 7.21 -0.81
CA VAL A 154 19.02 7.90 -0.95
C VAL A 154 19.12 9.42 -0.68
N ASP A 155 20.13 9.87 0.04
CA ASP A 155 20.36 11.29 0.30
C ASP A 155 20.81 12.05 -0.97
N GLU A 156 21.15 11.34 -2.06
CA GLU A 156 21.31 11.94 -3.40
C GLU A 156 19.98 12.41 -3.98
N ILE A 157 18.84 11.79 -3.58
CA ILE A 157 17.50 12.15 -4.03
C ILE A 157 16.97 13.34 -3.23
N VAL A 158 17.02 13.23 -1.90
CA VAL A 158 16.60 14.29 -0.97
C VAL A 158 17.62 14.38 0.16
N VAL A 159 18.23 15.53 0.31
CA VAL A 159 19.21 15.78 1.36
C VAL A 159 18.55 15.56 2.73
N HIS A 160 19.17 14.71 3.52
CA HIS A 160 18.67 14.37 4.86
C HIS A 160 18.59 15.61 5.76
N LYS A 161 17.39 15.84 6.30
CA LYS A 161 17.13 16.89 7.31
C LYS A 161 16.29 16.25 8.43
N GLN A 162 16.78 16.31 9.64
CA GLN A 162 15.97 15.95 10.81
C GLN A 162 15.04 17.11 11.15
N ARG A 163 13.72 16.87 11.12
CA ARG A 163 12.70 17.86 11.44
C ARG A 163 11.97 17.52 12.73
N MET A 164 12.04 16.23 13.13
CA MET A 164 11.41 15.72 14.34
C MET A 164 12.44 15.57 15.48
N ALA A 165 11.95 15.51 16.72
CA ALA A 165 12.79 15.44 17.93
C ALA A 165 13.31 14.02 18.19
N TRP A 166 14.02 13.43 17.20
CA TRP A 166 14.47 12.04 17.21
C TRP A 166 15.30 11.67 18.44
N GLU A 167 16.20 12.54 18.91
CA GLU A 167 17.05 12.26 20.05
C GLU A 167 16.29 12.23 21.38
N THR A 168 15.22 13.03 21.50
CA THR A 168 14.30 12.96 22.65
C THR A 168 13.55 11.64 22.64
N LEU A 169 12.98 11.26 21.47
CA LEU A 169 12.29 9.99 21.32
C LEU A 169 13.20 8.80 21.60
N ARG A 170 14.47 8.83 21.13
CA ARG A 170 15.48 7.80 21.41
C ARG A 170 15.70 7.60 22.91
N LYS A 171 15.83 8.69 23.67
CA LYS A 171 15.98 8.63 25.12
C LYS A 171 14.77 8.01 25.80
N ASP A 172 13.58 8.38 25.35
CA ASP A 172 12.32 7.83 25.88
C ASP A 172 12.19 6.35 25.56
N ILE A 173 12.53 5.91 24.33
CA ILE A 173 12.53 4.51 23.93
C ILE A 173 13.53 3.70 24.77
N LEU A 174 14.72 4.21 25.03
CA LEU A 174 15.70 3.54 25.89
C LEU A 174 15.22 3.45 27.36
N LYS A 175 14.40 4.39 27.80
CA LYS A 175 13.86 4.41 29.16
C LYS A 175 12.63 3.51 29.33
N TYR A 176 11.65 3.61 28.42
CA TYR A 176 10.33 2.95 28.56
C TYR A 176 10.18 1.71 27.67
N GLY A 177 11.01 1.61 26.62
CA GLY A 177 10.88 0.60 25.56
C GLY A 177 9.85 0.99 24.52
N LEU A 178 9.48 0.00 23.68
CA LEU A 178 8.36 0.08 22.76
C LEU A 178 7.35 -1.03 23.05
N ARG A 179 6.07 -0.71 22.90
CA ARG A 179 4.99 -1.68 22.99
C ARG A 179 4.98 -2.67 21.83
N HIS A 180 5.56 -2.29 20.69
CA HIS A 180 5.54 -3.03 19.43
C HIS A 180 6.96 -3.22 18.90
N SER A 181 7.27 -4.43 18.43
CA SER A 181 8.61 -4.76 17.89
C SER A 181 8.86 -4.18 16.51
N THR A 182 7.79 -3.93 15.73
CA THR A 182 7.79 -3.24 14.44
C THR A 182 6.51 -2.41 14.32
N LEU A 183 6.50 -1.36 13.50
CA LEU A 183 5.37 -0.43 13.39
C LEU A 183 4.98 -0.12 11.95
N SER A 184 5.92 0.14 11.06
CA SER A 184 5.62 0.57 9.70
C SER A 184 5.95 -0.47 8.64
N ALA A 185 5.00 -0.71 7.77
CA ALA A 185 5.13 -1.47 6.52
C ALA A 185 4.16 -0.90 5.49
N GLN A 186 4.52 -0.91 4.22
CA GLN A 186 3.60 -0.49 3.18
C GLN A 186 3.06 -1.70 2.43
N MET A 187 1.84 -2.06 2.75
CA MET A 187 1.11 -3.15 2.11
C MET A 187 0.40 -2.66 0.83
N PRO A 188 0.01 -3.55 -0.08
CA PRO A 188 -1.04 -3.28 -1.06
C PRO A 188 -2.35 -3.02 -0.30
N SER A 189 -3.05 -1.92 -0.63
CA SER A 189 -4.19 -1.45 0.17
C SER A 189 -5.46 -1.29 -0.67
N GLU A 190 -5.70 -2.19 -1.60
CA GLU A 190 -6.73 -2.03 -2.60
C GLU A 190 -8.14 -1.97 -1.99
N SER A 191 -8.49 -2.91 -1.13
CA SER A 191 -9.81 -2.93 -0.48
C SER A 191 -10.04 -1.74 0.44
N SER A 192 -9.04 -1.37 1.25
CA SER A 192 -9.12 -0.22 2.16
C SER A 192 -9.29 1.09 1.41
N SER A 193 -8.58 1.25 0.29
CA SER A 193 -8.69 2.45 -0.55
C SER A 193 -10.04 2.55 -1.24
N VAL A 194 -10.62 1.43 -1.69
CA VAL A 194 -11.97 1.40 -2.26
C VAL A 194 -13.01 1.80 -1.23
N VAL A 195 -12.96 1.24 -0.03
CA VAL A 195 -13.90 1.57 1.07
C VAL A 195 -13.81 3.04 1.44
N SER A 196 -12.61 3.62 1.42
CA SER A 196 -12.36 5.02 1.76
C SER A 196 -12.59 5.97 0.57
N ASN A 197 -12.89 5.46 -0.62
CA ASN A 197 -12.91 6.20 -1.89
C ASN A 197 -11.61 6.99 -2.10
N GLU A 198 -10.47 6.33 -1.92
CA GLU A 198 -9.14 6.94 -2.02
C GLU A 198 -8.29 6.21 -3.06
N THR A 199 -7.18 6.83 -3.49
CA THR A 199 -6.22 6.20 -4.39
C THR A 199 -5.49 5.06 -3.68
N ASN A 200 -5.18 3.98 -4.42
CA ASN A 200 -4.62 2.77 -3.86
C ASN A 200 -3.20 2.99 -3.34
N GLY A 201 -3.01 2.80 -2.04
CA GLY A 201 -1.69 2.81 -1.40
C GLY A 201 -0.84 4.00 -1.79
N ILE A 202 0.31 3.69 -2.37
CA ILE A 202 1.32 4.66 -2.81
C ILE A 202 1.44 4.77 -4.34
N GLU A 203 0.60 4.04 -5.07
CA GLU A 203 0.69 3.96 -6.54
C GLU A 203 -0.08 5.07 -7.23
N PRO A 204 0.39 5.49 -8.41
CA PRO A 204 -0.44 6.28 -9.31
C PRO A 204 -1.71 5.52 -9.69
N PRO A 205 -2.88 6.17 -9.79
CA PRO A 205 -4.08 5.53 -10.29
C PRO A 205 -3.91 5.13 -11.77
N ARG A 206 -4.53 4.02 -12.16
CA ARG A 206 -4.49 3.57 -13.57
C ARG A 206 -5.23 4.52 -14.49
N ALA A 207 -6.39 5.02 -14.03
CA ALA A 207 -7.23 5.98 -14.73
C ALA A 207 -7.93 6.93 -13.76
N LEU A 208 -8.49 8.03 -14.24
CA LEU A 208 -9.29 8.97 -13.44
C LEU A 208 -10.63 8.38 -12.98
N LEU A 209 -11.17 7.43 -13.75
CA LEU A 209 -12.34 6.62 -13.44
C LEU A 209 -11.99 5.16 -13.69
N SER A 210 -12.08 4.33 -12.68
CA SER A 210 -11.90 2.88 -12.79
C SER A 210 -13.18 2.13 -12.42
N ILE A 211 -13.37 0.97 -13.06
CA ILE A 211 -14.49 0.09 -12.81
C ILE A 211 -13.95 -1.23 -12.28
N LYS A 212 -14.22 -1.53 -11.02
CA LYS A 212 -13.80 -2.79 -10.39
C LYS A 212 -14.94 -3.78 -10.40
N LYS A 213 -14.73 -4.97 -10.91
CA LYS A 213 -15.71 -6.07 -10.83
C LYS A 213 -15.72 -6.63 -9.41
N SER A 214 -16.89 -6.81 -8.86
CA SER A 214 -17.08 -7.51 -7.59
C SER A 214 -18.20 -8.55 -7.72
N LYS A 215 -18.24 -9.52 -6.80
CA LYS A 215 -19.34 -10.51 -6.71
C LYS A 215 -20.74 -9.85 -6.61
N LYS A 216 -20.80 -8.60 -6.17
CA LYS A 216 -22.06 -7.83 -6.03
C LYS A 216 -22.34 -6.88 -7.20
N GLY A 217 -21.50 -6.91 -8.25
CA GLY A 217 -21.61 -6.05 -9.44
C GLY A 217 -20.42 -5.09 -9.60
N PRO A 218 -20.40 -4.30 -10.67
CA PRO A 218 -19.31 -3.36 -10.95
C PRO A 218 -19.34 -2.19 -9.96
N LEU A 219 -18.20 -1.86 -9.40
CA LEU A 219 -17.98 -0.71 -8.55
C LEU A 219 -17.21 0.36 -9.34
N LYS A 220 -17.81 1.52 -9.52
CA LYS A 220 -17.16 2.68 -10.15
C LYS A 220 -16.42 3.48 -9.08
N GLN A 221 -15.14 3.76 -9.32
CA GLN A 221 -14.32 4.58 -8.45
C GLN A 221 -13.73 5.74 -9.25
N ILE A 222 -13.97 6.97 -8.79
CA ILE A 222 -13.42 8.19 -9.37
C ILE A 222 -12.31 8.69 -8.43
N VAL A 223 -11.18 9.14 -9.00
CA VAL A 223 -10.11 9.71 -8.18
C VAL A 223 -10.61 10.88 -7.33
N PRO A 224 -10.17 10.99 -6.07
CA PRO A 224 -10.58 12.08 -5.19
C PRO A 224 -10.29 13.47 -5.77
N GLY A 225 -11.15 14.44 -5.48
CA GLY A 225 -10.99 15.82 -5.98
C GLY A 225 -11.28 16.01 -7.47
N PHE A 226 -11.80 15.00 -8.18
CA PHE A 226 -12.30 15.16 -9.54
C PHE A 226 -13.54 16.12 -9.55
N PRO A 227 -13.68 17.06 -10.52
CA PRO A 227 -12.81 17.26 -11.69
C PRO A 227 -11.61 18.21 -11.46
N ASN A 228 -11.54 18.86 -10.30
CA ASN A 228 -10.57 19.94 -10.04
C ASN A 228 -9.11 19.47 -10.11
N LEU A 229 -8.83 18.27 -9.64
CA LEU A 229 -7.48 17.69 -9.59
C LEU A 229 -7.16 16.78 -10.78
N LYS A 230 -8.05 16.62 -11.76
CA LYS A 230 -7.85 15.67 -12.87
C LYS A 230 -6.50 15.82 -13.59
N ASN A 231 -6.02 17.04 -13.80
CA ASN A 231 -4.75 17.31 -14.48
C ASN A 231 -3.53 17.24 -13.54
N ALA A 232 -3.76 17.19 -12.22
CA ALA A 232 -2.71 17.10 -11.22
C ALA A 232 -2.27 15.65 -10.97
N TYR A 233 -3.12 14.66 -11.26
CA TYR A 233 -2.76 13.27 -11.10
C TYR A 233 -1.69 12.81 -12.09
N THR A 234 -0.77 11.98 -11.63
CA THR A 234 0.03 11.11 -12.50
C THR A 234 -0.78 9.83 -12.72
N LEU A 235 -1.00 9.43 -13.97
CA LEU A 235 -1.61 8.14 -14.26
C LEU A 235 -0.54 7.09 -14.48
N LEU A 236 -0.79 5.86 -14.03
CA LEU A 236 0.19 4.79 -14.00
C LEU A 236 0.79 4.50 -15.38
N TRP A 237 -0.08 4.42 -16.40
CA TRP A 237 0.33 4.06 -17.75
C TRP A 237 0.88 5.24 -18.57
N ASP A 238 0.76 6.47 -18.06
CA ASP A 238 1.32 7.69 -18.65
C ASP A 238 2.71 8.01 -18.09
N MET A 239 3.17 7.28 -17.07
CA MET A 239 4.54 7.42 -16.60
C MET A 239 5.52 6.96 -17.67
N GLY A 240 6.40 7.85 -18.12
CA GLY A 240 7.45 7.51 -19.10
C GLY A 240 8.58 6.64 -18.52
N SER A 241 8.63 6.47 -17.19
CA SER A 241 9.66 5.72 -16.47
C SER A 241 9.21 5.44 -15.04
N ASN A 242 9.67 4.32 -14.46
CA ASN A 242 9.51 4.04 -13.03
C ASN A 242 10.41 4.89 -12.12
N GLU A 243 11.33 5.67 -12.66
CA GLU A 243 12.34 6.41 -11.90
C GLU A 243 11.73 7.26 -10.76
N GLY A 244 10.69 8.05 -11.06
CA GLY A 244 10.02 8.89 -10.06
C GLY A 244 9.38 8.08 -8.94
N TYR A 245 8.74 6.97 -9.28
CA TYR A 245 8.14 6.04 -8.33
C TYR A 245 9.20 5.36 -7.47
N ILE A 246 10.29 4.85 -8.07
CA ILE A 246 11.42 4.23 -7.36
C ILE A 246 12.02 5.21 -6.34
N LYS A 247 12.20 6.48 -6.73
CA LYS A 247 12.72 7.51 -5.83
C LYS A 247 11.79 7.78 -4.66
N ILE A 248 10.47 7.86 -4.89
CA ILE A 248 9.46 8.00 -3.83
C ILE A 248 9.53 6.82 -2.85
N VAL A 249 9.50 5.58 -3.37
CA VAL A 249 9.57 4.38 -2.52
C VAL A 249 10.86 4.32 -1.73
N SER A 250 11.99 4.68 -2.34
CA SER A 250 13.29 4.69 -1.67
C SER A 250 13.37 5.74 -0.55
N VAL A 251 12.78 6.92 -0.77
CA VAL A 251 12.67 7.97 0.25
C VAL A 251 11.78 7.53 1.41
N MET A 252 10.65 6.88 1.12
CA MET A 252 9.81 6.27 2.17
C MET A 252 10.58 5.21 2.97
N GLN A 253 11.30 4.33 2.28
CA GLN A 253 12.03 3.21 2.88
C GLN A 253 13.11 3.67 3.88
N LYS A 254 13.60 4.89 3.77
CA LYS A 254 14.51 5.51 4.72
C LYS A 254 13.96 5.53 6.15
N TYR A 255 12.64 5.67 6.29
CA TYR A 255 11.96 5.80 7.56
C TYR A 255 11.22 4.55 8.00
N PHE A 256 10.75 3.72 7.05
CA PHE A 256 9.98 2.51 7.36
C PHE A 256 10.86 1.42 7.97
N ASP A 257 10.41 0.82 9.08
CA ASP A 257 11.16 -0.25 9.74
C ASP A 257 11.05 -1.59 9.00
N GLN A 258 9.91 -1.91 8.44
CA GLN A 258 9.74 -3.05 7.54
C GLN A 258 9.93 -2.63 6.07
N ALA A 259 9.41 -3.39 5.11
CA ALA A 259 9.60 -3.10 3.70
C ALA A 259 8.37 -2.41 3.08
N ILE A 260 8.47 -2.12 1.79
CA ILE A 260 7.44 -1.50 0.98
C ILE A 260 7.14 -2.40 -0.19
N SER A 261 5.91 -2.94 -0.23
CA SER A 261 5.39 -3.77 -1.30
C SER A 261 5.01 -2.89 -2.49
N GLY A 262 5.98 -2.51 -3.29
CA GLY A 262 5.77 -1.68 -4.47
C GLY A 262 5.84 -2.48 -5.76
N ASN A 263 5.11 -2.03 -6.77
CA ASN A 263 5.00 -2.70 -8.06
C ASN A 263 5.84 -2.01 -9.12
N TRP A 264 6.39 -2.80 -10.03
CA TRP A 264 6.94 -2.31 -11.29
C TRP A 264 5.81 -2.17 -12.30
N SER A 265 5.81 -1.11 -13.09
CA SER A 265 4.78 -0.88 -14.10
C SER A 265 5.39 -0.46 -15.41
N TYR A 266 5.11 -1.20 -16.48
CA TYR A 266 5.66 -0.97 -17.80
C TYR A 266 4.54 -0.87 -18.83
N ASN A 267 4.56 0.20 -19.62
CA ASN A 267 3.69 0.36 -20.79
C ASN A 267 4.50 0.10 -22.06
N PRO A 268 4.33 -1.06 -22.72
CA PRO A 268 5.09 -1.41 -23.93
C PRO A 268 4.95 -0.39 -25.06
N LEU A 269 3.80 0.32 -25.16
CA LEU A 269 3.58 1.35 -26.19
C LEU A 269 4.57 2.50 -26.14
N GLN A 270 5.30 2.67 -25.05
CA GLN A 270 6.30 3.72 -24.90
C GLN A 270 7.68 3.30 -25.44
N PHE A 271 7.80 2.06 -25.94
CA PHE A 271 9.05 1.49 -26.44
C PHE A 271 8.94 1.07 -27.91
N GLU A 272 10.09 0.99 -28.57
CA GLU A 272 10.18 0.50 -29.94
C GLU A 272 9.63 -0.94 -30.05
N ASN A 273 8.88 -1.21 -31.11
CA ASN A 273 8.20 -2.48 -31.37
C ASN A 273 7.20 -2.94 -30.28
N ASN A 274 6.77 -2.04 -29.38
CA ASN A 274 5.95 -2.34 -28.21
C ASN A 274 6.58 -3.42 -27.32
N GLU A 275 7.89 -3.43 -27.19
CA GLU A 275 8.65 -4.35 -26.36
C GLU A 275 9.44 -3.59 -25.30
N VAL A 276 9.27 -3.95 -24.02
CA VAL A 276 10.03 -3.36 -22.92
C VAL A 276 11.46 -3.91 -22.94
N PRO A 277 12.50 -3.08 -23.16
CA PRO A 277 13.87 -3.56 -23.16
C PRO A 277 14.29 -4.12 -21.79
N LEU A 278 14.93 -5.28 -21.78
CA LEU A 278 15.45 -5.87 -20.54
C LEU A 278 16.42 -4.94 -19.81
N SER A 279 17.15 -4.10 -20.55
CA SER A 279 18.07 -3.09 -20.00
C SER A 279 17.34 -2.04 -19.15
N VAL A 280 16.11 -1.65 -19.51
CA VAL A 280 15.28 -0.72 -18.73
C VAL A 280 14.91 -1.37 -17.39
N MET A 281 14.42 -2.60 -17.44
CA MET A 281 14.06 -3.35 -16.22
C MET A 281 15.27 -3.55 -15.29
N ALA A 282 16.43 -3.88 -15.87
CA ALA A 282 17.66 -4.03 -15.10
C ALA A 282 18.12 -2.71 -14.47
N GLN A 283 18.00 -1.59 -15.18
CA GLN A 283 18.31 -0.26 -14.65
C GLN A 283 17.39 0.11 -13.48
N ASP A 284 16.10 -0.14 -13.59
CA ASP A 284 15.13 0.10 -12.52
C ASP A 284 15.48 -0.72 -11.26
N MET A 285 15.80 -2.01 -11.42
CA MET A 285 16.23 -2.88 -10.30
C MET A 285 17.53 -2.38 -9.66
N LEU A 286 18.51 -1.97 -10.46
CA LEU A 286 19.77 -1.42 -9.95
C LEU A 286 19.55 -0.10 -9.22
N MET A 287 18.67 0.76 -9.70
CA MET A 287 18.30 2.01 -9.06
C MET A 287 17.62 1.75 -7.71
N ALA A 288 16.65 0.84 -7.66
CA ALA A 288 15.97 0.44 -6.42
C ALA A 288 16.97 -0.10 -5.39
N TYR A 289 17.88 -0.98 -5.83
CA TYR A 289 18.94 -1.50 -4.97
C TYR A 289 19.90 -0.39 -4.50
N LYS A 290 20.31 0.51 -5.39
CA LYS A 290 21.18 1.65 -5.06
C LYS A 290 20.59 2.48 -3.94
N TYR A 291 19.31 2.83 -4.04
CA TYR A 291 18.65 3.73 -3.09
C TYR A 291 17.98 3.03 -1.91
N GLY A 292 18.07 1.70 -1.81
CA GLY A 292 17.72 0.95 -0.63
C GLY A 292 16.26 0.56 -0.50
N TRP A 293 15.48 0.53 -1.59
CA TRP A 293 14.19 -0.12 -1.62
C TRP A 293 14.37 -1.63 -1.36
N LYS A 294 13.77 -2.15 -0.29
CA LYS A 294 14.08 -3.50 0.22
C LYS A 294 13.43 -4.61 -0.59
N THR A 295 12.18 -4.44 -1.03
CA THR A 295 11.40 -5.49 -1.71
C THR A 295 10.53 -4.91 -2.79
N SER A 296 10.34 -5.64 -3.89
CA SER A 296 9.29 -5.39 -4.89
C SER A 296 8.26 -6.52 -4.84
N TYR A 297 7.07 -6.30 -5.37
CA TYR A 297 5.97 -7.25 -5.34
C TYR A 297 5.60 -7.72 -6.76
N TYR A 298 4.73 -7.01 -7.46
CA TYR A 298 4.35 -7.36 -8.82
C TYR A 298 5.13 -6.59 -9.88
N GLN A 299 5.19 -7.20 -11.08
CA GLN A 299 5.50 -6.52 -12.31
C GLN A 299 4.23 -6.45 -13.15
N ASN A 300 3.70 -5.25 -13.32
CA ASN A 300 2.54 -4.97 -14.17
C ASN A 300 3.01 -4.57 -15.57
N THR A 301 2.36 -5.13 -16.58
CA THR A 301 2.57 -4.74 -17.98
C THR A 301 1.21 -4.38 -18.56
N TYR A 302 1.14 -3.24 -19.24
CA TYR A 302 -0.05 -2.82 -19.97
C TYR A 302 -0.33 -3.79 -21.12
N ASP A 303 -1.47 -4.46 -21.15
CA ASP A 303 -1.77 -5.57 -22.07
C ASP A 303 -2.96 -5.32 -23.02
N PHE A 304 -3.58 -4.15 -22.96
CA PHE A 304 -4.77 -3.78 -23.76
C PHE A 304 -6.05 -4.58 -23.48
N LYS A 305 -5.98 -5.73 -22.83
CA LYS A 305 -7.14 -6.65 -22.73
C LYS A 305 -8.01 -6.43 -21.52
N GLY A 306 -7.47 -5.80 -20.46
CA GLY A 306 -8.19 -5.55 -19.21
C GLY A 306 -8.74 -4.13 -19.07
N GLU A 307 -8.44 -3.24 -20.00
CA GLU A 307 -8.65 -1.78 -19.84
C GLU A 307 -9.81 -1.20 -20.64
N GLU A 308 -10.58 -2.03 -21.37
CA GLU A 308 -11.87 -1.59 -21.89
C GLU A 308 -12.83 -1.10 -20.79
N GLU A 309 -12.47 -1.34 -19.52
CA GLU A 309 -13.25 -0.92 -18.34
C GLU A 309 -12.71 0.36 -17.68
N ASP A 310 -11.49 0.81 -18.02
CA ASP A 310 -10.91 2.07 -17.56
C ASP A 310 -11.24 3.18 -18.57
N VAL A 311 -12.48 3.68 -18.53
CA VAL A 311 -12.90 4.74 -19.42
C VAL A 311 -12.27 6.07 -18.98
N GLN A 312 -11.33 6.58 -19.77
CA GLN A 312 -10.87 7.97 -19.65
C GLN A 312 -12.07 8.88 -19.96
N PRO A 313 -12.48 9.79 -19.09
CA PRO A 313 -13.57 10.71 -19.37
C PRO A 313 -13.12 11.78 -20.37
N SER A 314 -12.92 11.39 -21.63
CA SER A 314 -12.67 12.34 -22.69
C SER A 314 -13.96 13.07 -23.04
N GLY A 315 -14.05 14.36 -22.70
CA GLY A 315 -15.12 15.24 -23.15
C GLY A 315 -16.41 15.22 -22.29
N ILE A 316 -16.34 14.89 -21.02
CA ILE A 316 -17.49 14.96 -20.13
C ILE A 316 -17.44 16.26 -19.33
N ASP A 317 -18.31 17.20 -19.68
CA ASP A 317 -18.83 18.16 -18.72
C ASP A 317 -19.55 17.35 -17.62
N ALA A 318 -19.18 17.53 -16.38
CA ALA A 318 -19.56 16.86 -15.14
C ALA A 318 -20.60 15.71 -15.24
N PRO A 319 -20.33 14.52 -14.73
CA PRO A 319 -21.29 13.41 -14.79
C PRO A 319 -22.54 13.78 -13.99
N VAL A 320 -23.64 13.88 -14.67
CA VAL A 320 -24.96 13.95 -14.03
C VAL A 320 -25.23 12.56 -13.46
N ILE A 321 -25.15 12.43 -12.15
CA ILE A 321 -25.54 11.22 -11.44
C ILE A 321 -27.03 10.99 -11.73
N GLY A 322 -27.33 9.99 -12.53
CA GLY A 322 -28.71 9.54 -12.75
C GLY A 322 -29.28 9.59 -14.16
N ASN A 323 -28.55 9.99 -15.21
CA ASN A 323 -29.10 9.94 -16.56
C ASN A 323 -28.66 8.67 -17.31
N LYS A 324 -29.64 7.92 -17.75
CA LYS A 324 -29.52 6.82 -18.70
C LYS A 324 -28.88 7.34 -20.00
N SER A 325 -27.78 6.72 -20.42
CA SER A 325 -27.17 7.03 -21.71
C SER A 325 -28.11 6.64 -22.84
N HIS A 326 -28.52 7.63 -23.62
CA HIS A 326 -29.15 7.37 -24.92
C HIS A 326 -28.03 7.17 -25.95
N VAL A 327 -27.94 5.99 -26.47
CA VAL A 327 -27.24 5.74 -27.73
C VAL A 327 -28.32 5.49 -28.78
N ASN A 328 -28.44 6.42 -29.72
CA ASN A 328 -29.28 6.32 -30.94
C ASN A 328 -30.70 5.79 -30.77
N GLY A 329 -31.47 6.31 -29.82
CA GLY A 329 -32.93 6.27 -29.89
C GLY A 329 -33.62 4.91 -29.78
N GLU A 330 -32.92 3.79 -29.54
CA GLU A 330 -33.56 2.48 -29.41
C GLU A 330 -33.18 1.82 -28.08
N TYR A 331 -34.19 1.42 -27.34
CA TYR A 331 -34.06 0.55 -26.18
C TYR A 331 -33.67 -0.85 -26.64
N VAL A 332 -32.50 -1.35 -26.30
CA VAL A 332 -32.23 -2.77 -26.40
C VAL A 332 -32.59 -3.40 -25.04
N ASN A 333 -33.74 -4.01 -24.96
CA ASN A 333 -34.03 -5.01 -23.93
C ASN A 333 -33.11 -6.19 -24.18
N GLY A 334 -32.43 -6.68 -23.13
CA GLY A 334 -31.31 -7.62 -23.14
C GLY A 334 -31.50 -8.95 -23.87
N GLU A 335 -31.68 -8.91 -25.16
CA GLU A 335 -31.57 -10.04 -26.08
C GLU A 335 -30.66 -9.62 -27.23
N SER A 336 -29.45 -10.10 -27.22
CA SER A 336 -28.52 -9.92 -28.35
C SER A 336 -28.77 -11.01 -29.38
N GLN A 337 -29.33 -10.62 -30.53
CA GLN A 337 -29.26 -11.46 -31.72
C GLN A 337 -27.97 -11.24 -32.47
N VAL A 338 -27.16 -12.24 -32.57
CA VAL A 338 -26.06 -12.34 -33.54
C VAL A 338 -26.30 -13.60 -34.35
N ASN A 339 -26.56 -13.42 -35.63
CA ASN A 339 -26.57 -14.46 -36.69
C ASN A 339 -27.36 -15.75 -36.41
N GLY A 340 -28.62 -15.64 -36.05
CA GLY A 340 -29.57 -16.73 -36.32
C GLY A 340 -29.45 -18.00 -35.47
N GLU A 341 -28.65 -18.02 -34.41
CA GLU A 341 -28.61 -19.14 -33.46
C GLU A 341 -28.91 -18.69 -32.03
N HIS A 342 -29.97 -19.26 -31.46
CA HIS A 342 -30.29 -19.11 -30.04
C HIS A 342 -29.28 -19.85 -29.19
N ILE A 343 -28.49 -19.12 -28.42
CA ILE A 343 -27.65 -19.70 -27.36
C ILE A 343 -28.38 -19.45 -26.04
N ASN A 344 -28.84 -20.53 -25.41
CA ASN A 344 -29.44 -20.47 -24.06
C ASN A 344 -28.36 -19.99 -23.07
N GLY A 345 -28.62 -18.82 -22.46
CA GLY A 345 -27.66 -18.13 -21.58
C GLY A 345 -27.40 -18.79 -20.22
N GLU A 346 -28.14 -19.84 -19.84
CA GLU A 346 -28.01 -20.43 -18.50
C GLU A 346 -26.79 -21.35 -18.33
N THR A 347 -26.39 -22.07 -19.37
CA THR A 347 -25.28 -23.04 -19.29
C THR A 347 -23.88 -22.40 -19.22
N LYS A 348 -23.70 -21.18 -19.78
CA LYS A 348 -22.41 -20.47 -19.73
C LYS A 348 -22.17 -19.71 -18.43
N VAL A 349 -23.22 -19.39 -17.71
CA VAL A 349 -23.12 -18.70 -16.41
C VAL A 349 -22.66 -19.68 -15.32
N GLU A 350 -23.10 -20.93 -15.39
CA GLU A 350 -22.67 -21.97 -14.45
C GLU A 350 -21.22 -22.41 -14.66
N GLU A 351 -20.75 -22.53 -15.91
CA GLU A 351 -19.34 -22.84 -16.20
C GLU A 351 -18.40 -21.69 -15.79
N GLN A 352 -18.78 -20.45 -15.99
CA GLN A 352 -18.00 -19.29 -15.52
C GLN A 352 -18.02 -19.10 -14.00
N LEU A 353 -19.04 -19.61 -13.32
CA LEU A 353 -19.11 -19.61 -11.87
C LEU A 353 -18.23 -20.71 -11.25
N GLN A 354 -18.09 -21.83 -11.93
CA GLN A 354 -17.24 -22.94 -11.49
C GLN A 354 -15.74 -22.63 -11.60
N ASP A 355 -15.33 -21.95 -12.67
CA ASP A 355 -13.97 -21.44 -12.83
C ASP A 355 -13.59 -20.34 -11.81
N LEU A 356 -14.60 -19.69 -11.18
CA LEU A 356 -14.39 -18.68 -10.12
C LEU A 356 -14.39 -19.27 -8.70
N GLU A 357 -14.92 -20.49 -8.52
CA GLU A 357 -14.86 -21.19 -7.23
C GLU A 357 -13.53 -21.93 -7.03
N ASP A 358 -12.87 -22.34 -8.13
CA ASP A 358 -11.55 -23.00 -8.10
C ASP A 358 -10.38 -22.02 -8.19
N GLY A 359 -10.63 -20.74 -8.48
CA GLY A 359 -9.67 -19.65 -8.41
C GLY A 359 -9.66 -19.04 -7.01
N GLU A 360 -8.83 -19.55 -6.12
CA GLU A 360 -8.52 -18.84 -4.86
C GLU A 360 -8.11 -17.41 -5.19
N CYS A 361 -8.82 -16.44 -4.66
CA CYS A 361 -8.44 -15.03 -4.73
C CYS A 361 -7.13 -14.85 -3.96
N GLU A 362 -6.00 -14.96 -4.64
CA GLU A 362 -4.66 -14.91 -4.05
C GLU A 362 -4.32 -13.56 -3.38
N ALA A 363 -5.15 -12.56 -3.47
CA ALA A 363 -4.78 -11.23 -3.01
C ALA A 363 -5.53 -10.71 -1.77
N CYS A 364 -6.66 -11.29 -1.38
CA CYS A 364 -7.46 -10.73 -0.29
C CYS A 364 -8.36 -11.77 0.37
N THR A 365 -7.77 -12.63 1.20
CA THR A 365 -8.51 -13.23 2.29
C THR A 365 -7.80 -12.90 3.60
N ILE A 366 -8.18 -11.83 4.18
CA ILE A 366 -8.24 -11.63 5.62
C ILE A 366 -9.63 -11.12 5.91
#